data_2ecdf1b97ebd16754604b6e59d10c504
#
_entry.id   2ecdf1b97ebd16754604b6e59d10c504
#
_cell.length_a   1.000
_cell.length_b   1.000
_cell.length_c   1.000
_cell.angle_alpha   90.00
_cell.angle_beta   90.00
_cell.angle_gamma   90.00
#
_symmetry.space_group_name_H-M   'P 1'
#
loop_
_entity.id
_entity.type
_entity.pdbx_description
1 polymer ?
#
loop_
_entity_poly.entity_id
_entity_poly.type
_entity_poly.pdbx_seq_one_letter_code
_entity_poly.pdbx_strand_id
1 'polypeptide(L)'
;MYVAIAGNIGSGKTTLTEILTKRYGAKAYYESTDNPYIGDFYNDMSRWAFQLQISFLGSRIEQTLDMMSSGEKIIIQDRTIYEDAHIFAENLHSMGLIASRDFATYMKIFELTTNLIPQPDLLIYLRASIPTLVTQIKRRGRAYEMNIDESYLTLLNERYENWINNIYNGRVLIIDKDVEDFVDNESEVDSICARIEEMLSRP
;
A
#
# COMPACT_ATOMS: atom_id res chain seq x y z
N MET A 1 16.81 -6.65 -5.81
CA MET A 1 16.29 -5.40 -5.22
C MET A 1 14.77 -5.46 -5.24
N TYR A 2 14.17 -5.39 -4.08
CA TYR A 2 12.72 -5.36 -3.93
C TYR A 2 12.31 -4.08 -3.19
N VAL A 3 11.67 -3.15 -3.91
CA VAL A 3 11.15 -1.88 -3.39
C VAL A 3 9.63 -1.95 -3.34
N ALA A 4 9.05 -1.62 -2.20
CA ALA A 4 7.62 -1.51 -2.04
C ALA A 4 7.19 -0.06 -1.84
N ILE A 5 6.02 0.30 -2.36
CA ILE A 5 5.46 1.65 -2.24
C ILE A 5 4.17 1.57 -1.43
N ALA A 6 4.19 2.21 -0.27
CA ALA A 6 3.10 2.29 0.69
C ALA A 6 2.47 3.68 0.71
N GLY A 7 1.22 3.76 1.14
CA GLY A 7 0.52 5.03 1.32
C GLY A 7 -0.99 4.91 1.18
N ASN A 8 -1.70 5.90 1.66
CA ASN A 8 -3.15 5.90 1.72
C ASN A 8 -3.81 5.88 0.32
N ILE A 9 -5.11 5.69 0.26
CA ILE A 9 -5.92 5.79 -0.97
C ILE A 9 -5.73 7.19 -1.56
N GLY A 10 -5.35 7.26 -2.85
CA GLY A 10 -5.11 8.55 -3.52
C GLY A 10 -3.71 9.13 -3.34
N SER A 11 -2.78 8.50 -2.62
CA SER A 11 -1.42 9.05 -2.39
C SER A 11 -0.50 9.05 -3.62
N GLY A 12 -0.88 8.39 -4.73
CA GLY A 12 -0.08 8.37 -5.96
C GLY A 12 0.87 7.16 -6.09
N LYS A 13 0.67 6.09 -5.31
CA LYS A 13 1.49 4.87 -5.35
C LYS A 13 1.67 4.31 -6.75
N THR A 14 0.58 4.10 -7.47
CA THR A 14 0.60 3.52 -8.83
C THR A 14 1.43 4.37 -9.78
N THR A 15 1.28 5.70 -9.72
CA THR A 15 2.06 6.62 -10.54
C THR A 15 3.56 6.53 -10.23
N LEU A 16 3.94 6.53 -8.95
CA LEU A 16 5.34 6.37 -8.58
C LEU A 16 5.87 4.99 -8.97
N THR A 17 5.07 3.93 -8.83
CA THR A 17 5.41 2.58 -9.29
C THR A 17 5.74 2.56 -10.78
N GLU A 18 4.91 3.18 -11.62
CA GLU A 18 5.13 3.30 -13.07
C GLU A 18 6.43 4.05 -13.40
N ILE A 19 6.65 5.20 -12.74
CA ILE A 19 7.84 6.02 -12.94
C ILE A 19 9.11 5.23 -12.59
N LEU A 20 9.16 4.64 -11.40
CA LEU A 20 10.33 3.90 -10.94
C LEU A 20 10.56 2.62 -11.74
N THR A 21 9.48 1.92 -12.14
CA THR A 21 9.55 0.75 -13.02
C THR A 21 10.24 1.09 -14.34
N LYS A 22 9.84 2.19 -14.96
CA LYS A 22 10.46 2.68 -16.20
C LYS A 22 11.92 3.11 -15.98
N ARG A 23 12.20 3.79 -14.88
CA ARG A 23 13.54 4.32 -14.55
C ARG A 23 14.56 3.21 -14.30
N TYR A 24 14.16 2.16 -13.57
CA TYR A 24 15.06 1.06 -13.20
C TYR A 24 14.98 -0.17 -14.12
N GLY A 25 14.09 -0.17 -15.13
CA GLY A 25 13.83 -1.37 -15.93
C GLY A 25 13.32 -2.54 -15.08
N ALA A 26 12.52 -2.23 -14.06
CA ALA A 26 12.03 -3.17 -13.07
C ALA A 26 10.77 -3.91 -13.53
N LYS A 27 10.45 -5.04 -12.90
CA LYS A 27 9.12 -5.64 -12.98
C LYS A 27 8.21 -5.00 -11.93
N ALA A 28 7.08 -4.45 -12.40
CA ALA A 28 6.06 -3.89 -11.52
C ALA A 28 5.04 -4.94 -11.09
N TYR A 29 4.61 -4.81 -9.83
CA TYR A 29 3.48 -5.54 -9.27
C TYR A 29 2.47 -4.55 -8.71
N TYR A 30 1.31 -4.47 -9.36
CA TYR A 30 0.25 -3.53 -9.00
C TYR A 30 -0.77 -4.15 -8.06
N GLU A 31 -1.43 -3.31 -7.26
CA GLU A 31 -2.60 -3.72 -6.51
C GLU A 31 -3.69 -4.22 -7.45
N SER A 32 -4.28 -5.38 -7.14
CA SER A 32 -5.41 -5.89 -7.93
C SER A 32 -6.60 -4.95 -7.79
N THR A 33 -7.08 -4.45 -8.92
CA THR A 33 -8.30 -3.65 -9.00
C THR A 33 -9.54 -4.52 -9.29
N ASP A 34 -9.33 -5.78 -9.61
CA ASP A 34 -10.40 -6.76 -9.93
C ASP A 34 -10.74 -7.59 -8.69
N ASN A 35 -11.17 -6.89 -7.62
CA ASN A 35 -11.63 -7.56 -6.42
C ASN A 35 -13.17 -7.64 -6.44
N PRO A 36 -13.75 -8.86 -6.41
CA PRO A 36 -15.20 -9.03 -6.55
C PRO A 36 -16.03 -8.39 -5.43
N TYR A 37 -15.41 -8.07 -4.30
CA TYR A 37 -16.09 -7.53 -3.12
C TYR A 37 -15.97 -6.01 -2.99
N ILE A 38 -15.14 -5.33 -3.80
CA ILE A 38 -14.82 -3.93 -3.55
C ILE A 38 -16.02 -3.00 -3.71
N GLY A 39 -16.87 -3.23 -4.72
CA GLY A 39 -18.09 -2.46 -4.93
C GLY A 39 -19.12 -2.71 -3.81
N ASP A 40 -19.31 -3.97 -3.44
CA ASP A 40 -20.23 -4.36 -2.37
C ASP A 40 -19.79 -3.81 -1.01
N PHE A 41 -18.49 -3.79 -0.74
CA PHE A 41 -17.91 -3.25 0.49
C PHE A 41 -18.23 -1.76 0.67
N TYR A 42 -18.06 -0.93 -0.36
CA TYR A 42 -18.40 0.49 -0.23
C TYR A 42 -19.91 0.76 -0.10
N ASN A 43 -20.76 -0.18 -0.51
CA ASN A 43 -22.21 -0.11 -0.30
C ASN A 43 -22.63 -0.59 1.11
N ASP A 44 -21.98 -1.62 1.64
CA ASP A 44 -22.23 -2.18 2.98
C ASP A 44 -20.93 -2.73 3.58
N MET A 45 -20.16 -1.84 4.21
CA MET A 45 -18.88 -2.20 4.85
C MET A 45 -19.06 -3.26 5.93
N SER A 46 -20.13 -3.19 6.71
CA SER A 46 -20.41 -4.13 7.82
C SER A 46 -20.56 -5.56 7.31
N ARG A 47 -21.20 -5.74 6.18
CA ARG A 47 -21.44 -7.06 5.59
C ARG A 47 -20.19 -7.62 4.90
N TRP A 48 -19.38 -6.79 4.25
CA TRP A 48 -18.37 -7.24 3.31
C TRP A 48 -16.91 -7.02 3.75
N ALA A 49 -16.68 -6.39 4.93
CA ALA A 49 -15.34 -6.05 5.39
C ALA A 49 -14.39 -7.26 5.46
N PHE A 50 -14.82 -8.36 6.07
CA PHE A 50 -13.97 -9.54 6.19
C PHE A 50 -13.71 -10.20 4.85
N GLN A 51 -14.74 -10.38 4.00
CA GLN A 51 -14.61 -10.98 2.68
C GLN A 51 -13.67 -10.19 1.78
N LEU A 52 -13.77 -8.86 1.81
CA LEU A 52 -12.87 -7.99 1.07
C LEU A 52 -11.42 -8.18 1.53
N GLN A 53 -11.17 -8.14 2.84
CA GLN A 53 -9.81 -8.23 3.37
C GLN A 53 -9.18 -9.60 3.14
N ILE A 54 -9.93 -10.69 3.29
CA ILE A 54 -9.40 -12.04 3.01
C ILE A 54 -9.14 -12.26 1.51
N SER A 55 -9.93 -11.64 0.64
CA SER A 55 -9.71 -11.66 -0.81
C SER A 55 -8.44 -10.89 -1.18
N PHE A 56 -8.22 -9.70 -0.62
CA PHE A 56 -6.96 -8.97 -0.81
C PHE A 56 -5.76 -9.76 -0.30
N LEU A 57 -5.86 -10.35 0.89
CA LEU A 57 -4.79 -11.18 1.45
C LEU A 57 -4.43 -12.33 0.51
N GLY A 58 -5.44 -13.05 -0.02
CA GLY A 58 -5.23 -14.13 -0.99
C GLY A 58 -4.51 -13.66 -2.25
N SER A 59 -5.01 -12.60 -2.89
CA SER A 59 -4.38 -12.02 -4.08
C SER A 59 -2.95 -11.54 -3.82
N ARG A 60 -2.68 -11.01 -2.61
CA ARG A 60 -1.34 -10.57 -2.22
C ARG A 60 -0.38 -11.72 -2.02
N ILE A 61 -0.86 -12.83 -1.46
CA ILE A 61 -0.07 -14.07 -1.34
C ILE A 61 0.31 -14.59 -2.72
N GLU A 62 -0.65 -14.72 -3.63
CA GLU A 62 -0.40 -15.15 -5.02
C GLU A 62 0.62 -14.24 -5.70
N GLN A 63 0.44 -12.92 -5.61
CA GLN A 63 1.37 -11.94 -6.16
C GLN A 63 2.79 -12.12 -5.62
N THR A 64 2.93 -12.32 -4.30
CA THR A 64 4.24 -12.48 -3.67
C THR A 64 4.90 -13.79 -4.07
N LEU A 65 4.15 -14.87 -4.23
CA LEU A 65 4.68 -16.15 -4.75
C LEU A 65 5.16 -16.00 -6.20
N ASP A 66 4.43 -15.26 -7.05
CA ASP A 66 4.89 -14.93 -8.41
C ASP A 66 6.17 -14.09 -8.37
N MET A 67 6.25 -13.09 -7.50
CA MET A 67 7.47 -12.28 -7.31
C MET A 67 8.69 -13.16 -6.97
N MET A 68 8.53 -14.09 -6.03
CA MET A 68 9.61 -14.99 -5.60
C MET A 68 10.07 -15.94 -6.71
N SER A 69 9.16 -16.37 -7.57
CA SER A 69 9.43 -17.31 -8.66
C SER A 69 9.87 -16.64 -9.97
N SER A 70 9.69 -15.33 -10.10
CA SER A 70 9.90 -14.59 -11.35
C SER A 70 11.35 -14.54 -11.83
N GLY A 71 12.32 -14.66 -10.91
CA GLY A 71 13.74 -14.50 -11.22
C GLY A 71 14.17 -13.06 -11.55
N GLU A 72 13.27 -12.09 -11.37
CA GLU A 72 13.53 -10.68 -11.67
C GLU A 72 14.53 -10.07 -10.69
N LYS A 73 15.46 -9.27 -11.22
CA LYS A 73 16.51 -8.64 -10.39
C LYS A 73 16.00 -7.43 -9.63
N ILE A 74 15.05 -6.72 -10.23
CA ILE A 74 14.49 -5.48 -9.68
C ILE A 74 12.97 -5.59 -9.71
N ILE A 75 12.35 -5.48 -8.55
CA ILE A 75 10.90 -5.56 -8.36
C ILE A 75 10.43 -4.29 -7.67
N ILE A 76 9.34 -3.72 -8.17
CA ILE A 76 8.64 -2.60 -7.54
C ILE A 76 7.19 -3.01 -7.32
N GLN A 77 6.73 -2.95 -6.08
CA GLN A 77 5.39 -3.37 -5.68
C GLN A 77 4.56 -2.18 -5.20
N ASP A 78 3.38 -2.01 -5.79
CA ASP A 78 2.34 -1.08 -5.32
C ASP A 78 1.52 -1.76 -4.23
N ARG A 79 1.70 -1.32 -2.99
CA ARG A 79 1.09 -1.83 -1.76
C ARG A 79 1.56 -3.25 -1.36
N THR A 80 1.74 -3.44 -0.07
CA THR A 80 2.26 -4.66 0.53
C THR A 80 1.21 -5.41 1.35
N ILE A 81 1.48 -6.67 1.64
CA ILE A 81 0.71 -7.49 2.59
C ILE A 81 0.68 -6.87 4.00
N TYR A 82 1.71 -6.11 4.38
CA TYR A 82 1.79 -5.45 5.68
C TYR A 82 0.74 -4.35 5.82
N GLU A 83 0.48 -3.57 4.74
CA GLU A 83 -0.58 -2.56 4.72
C GLU A 83 -1.97 -3.19 4.81
N ASP A 84 -2.17 -4.31 4.07
CA ASP A 84 -3.45 -5.02 4.10
C ASP A 84 -3.81 -5.43 5.54
N ALA A 85 -2.84 -5.87 6.34
CA ALA A 85 -3.05 -6.28 7.74
C ALA A 85 -3.08 -5.10 8.72
N HIS A 86 -1.99 -4.30 8.78
CA HIS A 86 -1.80 -3.28 9.83
C HIS A 86 -2.57 -1.99 9.59
N ILE A 87 -2.98 -1.72 8.34
CA ILE A 87 -3.74 -0.52 8.01
C ILE A 87 -5.21 -0.86 7.81
N PHE A 88 -5.52 -1.68 6.80
CA PHE A 88 -6.91 -1.87 6.37
C PHE A 88 -7.69 -2.84 7.26
N ALA A 89 -7.21 -4.06 7.47
CA ALA A 89 -7.92 -5.06 8.29
C ALA A 89 -8.01 -4.62 9.75
N GLU A 90 -6.94 -4.08 10.31
CA GLU A 90 -6.93 -3.55 11.68
C GLU A 90 -7.85 -2.34 11.84
N ASN A 91 -7.92 -1.44 10.84
CA ASN A 91 -8.86 -0.33 10.87
C ASN A 91 -10.31 -0.81 10.92
N LEU A 92 -10.68 -1.72 10.04
CA LEU A 92 -12.02 -2.28 9.99
C LEU A 92 -12.38 -3.05 11.26
N HIS A 93 -11.42 -3.76 11.86
CA HIS A 93 -11.59 -4.40 13.16
C HIS A 93 -11.86 -3.37 14.27
N SER A 94 -11.08 -2.30 14.35
CA SER A 94 -11.23 -1.23 15.35
C SER A 94 -12.56 -0.47 15.20
N MET A 95 -13.08 -0.36 13.99
CA MET A 95 -14.40 0.20 13.70
C MET A 95 -15.55 -0.79 14.05
N GLY A 96 -15.24 -2.02 14.49
CA GLY A 96 -16.23 -3.06 14.77
C GLY A 96 -16.86 -3.70 13.53
N LEU A 97 -16.30 -3.47 12.35
CA LEU A 97 -16.77 -4.02 11.07
C LEU A 97 -16.23 -5.43 10.79
N ILE A 98 -15.14 -5.82 11.44
CA ILE A 98 -14.62 -7.19 11.46
C ILE A 98 -14.67 -7.69 12.92
N ALA A 99 -15.31 -8.82 13.16
CA ALA A 99 -15.37 -9.41 14.49
C ALA A 99 -13.99 -9.86 14.97
N SER A 100 -13.70 -9.77 16.28
CA SER A 100 -12.39 -10.11 16.84
C SER A 100 -11.93 -11.54 16.51
N ARG A 101 -12.86 -12.51 16.46
CA ARG A 101 -12.55 -13.88 16.05
C ARG A 101 -12.08 -13.97 14.60
N ASP A 102 -12.73 -13.24 13.70
CA ASP A 102 -12.43 -13.25 12.27
C ASP A 102 -11.12 -12.50 12.01
N PHE A 103 -10.90 -11.38 12.70
CA PHE A 103 -9.63 -10.65 12.67
C PHE A 103 -8.45 -11.49 13.18
N ALA A 104 -8.65 -12.25 14.29
CA ALA A 104 -7.61 -13.16 14.78
C ALA A 104 -7.27 -14.27 13.76
N THR A 105 -8.28 -14.76 13.03
CA THR A 105 -8.06 -15.74 11.95
C THR A 105 -7.29 -15.12 10.78
N TYR A 106 -7.65 -13.91 10.38
CA TYR A 106 -6.94 -13.14 9.35
C TYR A 106 -5.47 -12.94 9.73
N MET A 107 -5.20 -12.45 10.95
CA MET A 107 -3.85 -12.19 11.44
C MET A 107 -3.00 -13.46 11.51
N LYS A 108 -3.60 -14.60 11.89
CA LYS A 108 -2.89 -15.87 11.86
C LYS A 108 -2.42 -16.27 10.46
N ILE A 109 -3.26 -16.06 9.42
CA ILE A 109 -2.88 -16.34 8.03
C ILE A 109 -1.79 -15.37 7.60
N PHE A 110 -1.93 -14.09 7.91
CA PHE A 110 -0.94 -13.05 7.65
C PHE A 110 0.42 -13.41 8.25
N GLU A 111 0.48 -13.72 9.55
CA GLU A 111 1.73 -14.07 10.26
C GLU A 111 2.40 -15.32 9.67
N LEU A 112 1.63 -16.37 9.37
CA LEU A 112 2.17 -17.57 8.74
C LEU A 112 2.76 -17.25 7.35
N THR A 113 2.11 -16.37 6.59
CA THR A 113 2.58 -15.98 5.27
C THR A 113 3.84 -15.14 5.35
N THR A 114 3.88 -14.12 6.20
CA THR A 114 5.03 -13.19 6.31
C THR A 114 6.31 -13.87 6.81
N ASN A 115 6.20 -14.99 7.51
CA ASN A 115 7.34 -15.82 7.88
C ASN A 115 7.96 -16.58 6.69
N LEU A 116 7.26 -16.66 5.56
CA LEU A 116 7.67 -17.43 4.37
C LEU A 116 8.12 -16.54 3.20
N ILE A 117 7.85 -15.24 3.27
CA ILE A 117 8.10 -14.29 2.18
C ILE A 117 9.18 -13.27 2.56
N PRO A 118 9.96 -12.76 1.58
CA PRO A 118 10.95 -11.72 1.85
C PRO A 118 10.27 -10.39 2.21
N GLN A 119 10.92 -9.65 3.10
CA GLN A 119 10.58 -8.24 3.31
C GLN A 119 11.16 -7.38 2.17
N PRO A 120 10.56 -6.21 1.88
CA PRO A 120 11.16 -5.23 0.98
C PRO A 120 12.55 -4.80 1.47
N ASP A 121 13.50 -4.66 0.53
CA ASP A 121 14.80 -4.04 0.81
C ASP A 121 14.62 -2.55 1.20
N LEU A 122 13.57 -1.91 0.65
CA LEU A 122 13.17 -0.55 0.96
C LEU A 122 11.65 -0.39 0.84
N LEU A 123 11.03 0.23 1.83
CA LEU A 123 9.65 0.71 1.78
C LEU A 123 9.65 2.22 1.51
N ILE A 124 8.99 2.65 0.45
CA ILE A 124 8.73 4.06 0.17
C ILE A 124 7.34 4.39 0.71
N TYR A 125 7.26 5.28 1.69
CA TYR A 125 5.98 5.74 2.23
C TYR A 125 5.60 7.09 1.64
N LEU A 126 4.53 7.11 0.85
CA LEU A 126 3.92 8.33 0.32
C LEU A 126 3.00 8.94 1.38
N ARG A 127 3.53 9.90 2.14
CA ARG A 127 2.76 10.70 3.09
C ARG A 127 1.97 11.76 2.33
N ALA A 128 0.70 11.94 2.66
CA ALA A 128 -0.13 12.99 2.07
C ALA A 128 -1.20 13.45 3.06
N SER A 129 -1.55 14.74 3.00
CA SER A 129 -2.65 15.30 3.78
C SER A 129 -4.01 14.86 3.24
N ILE A 130 -5.04 14.90 4.09
CA ILE A 130 -6.41 14.54 3.68
C ILE A 130 -6.90 15.37 2.48
N PRO A 131 -6.71 16.71 2.43
CA PRO A 131 -7.08 17.50 1.25
C PRO A 131 -6.42 17.03 -0.04
N THR A 132 -5.14 16.67 0.02
CA THR A 132 -4.40 16.12 -1.13
C THR A 132 -4.99 14.78 -1.57
N LEU A 133 -5.25 13.85 -0.65
CA LEU A 133 -5.83 12.55 -0.94
C LEU A 133 -7.21 12.70 -1.61
N VAL A 134 -8.10 13.52 -1.04
CA VAL A 134 -9.44 13.78 -1.58
C VAL A 134 -9.38 14.35 -3.00
N THR A 135 -8.46 15.29 -3.23
CA THR A 135 -8.26 15.88 -4.56
C THR A 135 -7.82 14.82 -5.58
N GLN A 136 -6.86 13.97 -5.21
CA GLN A 136 -6.35 12.91 -6.10
C GLN A 136 -7.39 11.80 -6.34
N ILE A 137 -8.19 11.42 -5.33
CA ILE A 137 -9.30 10.48 -5.47
C ILE A 137 -10.34 11.00 -6.48
N LYS A 138 -10.74 12.26 -6.34
CA LYS A 138 -11.66 12.91 -7.28
C LYS A 138 -11.09 12.97 -8.71
N ARG A 139 -9.82 13.31 -8.86
CA ARG A 139 -9.11 13.35 -10.16
C ARG A 139 -9.06 11.98 -10.83
N ARG A 140 -8.84 10.91 -10.05
CA ARG A 140 -8.82 9.52 -10.53
C ARG A 140 -10.19 9.03 -10.99
N GLY A 141 -11.27 9.45 -10.34
CA GLY A 141 -12.66 9.26 -10.76
C GLY A 141 -13.18 7.82 -10.70
N ARG A 142 -12.63 6.95 -9.83
CA ARG A 142 -13.18 5.60 -9.61
C ARG A 142 -14.53 5.71 -8.91
N ALA A 143 -15.60 5.17 -9.53
CA ALA A 143 -16.97 5.34 -9.07
C ALA A 143 -17.17 4.92 -7.59
N TYR A 144 -16.59 3.81 -7.16
CA TYR A 144 -16.72 3.31 -5.78
C TYR A 144 -15.92 4.11 -4.75
N GLU A 145 -14.96 4.95 -5.17
CA GLU A 145 -14.18 5.80 -4.26
C GLU A 145 -14.74 7.22 -4.11
N MET A 146 -15.64 7.64 -4.98
CA MET A 146 -16.17 9.02 -4.99
C MET A 146 -16.89 9.43 -3.70
N ASN A 147 -17.38 8.45 -2.94
CA ASN A 147 -18.13 8.66 -1.70
C ASN A 147 -17.32 8.20 -0.46
N ILE A 148 -16.00 8.05 -0.56
CA ILE A 148 -15.17 7.73 0.61
C ILE A 148 -15.29 8.87 1.62
N ASP A 149 -15.63 8.51 2.87
CA ASP A 149 -15.71 9.45 3.97
C ASP A 149 -14.28 9.95 4.34
N GLU A 150 -14.12 11.26 4.49
CA GLU A 150 -12.85 11.87 4.90
C GLU A 150 -12.41 11.39 6.28
N SER A 151 -13.36 11.06 7.16
CA SER A 151 -13.04 10.46 8.47
C SER A 151 -12.38 9.09 8.34
N TYR A 152 -12.81 8.29 7.36
CA TYR A 152 -12.17 7.00 7.05
C TYR A 152 -10.73 7.19 6.55
N LEU A 153 -10.48 8.14 5.65
CA LEU A 153 -9.13 8.49 5.18
C LEU A 153 -8.24 8.99 6.33
N THR A 154 -8.82 9.76 7.26
CA THR A 154 -8.10 10.24 8.45
C THR A 154 -7.66 9.09 9.35
N LEU A 155 -8.56 8.16 9.65
CA LEU A 155 -8.21 6.95 10.42
C LEU A 155 -7.12 6.12 9.75
N LEU A 156 -7.16 5.96 8.43
CA LEU A 156 -6.10 5.29 7.69
C LEU A 156 -4.77 6.04 7.79
N ASN A 157 -4.75 7.37 7.67
CA ASN A 157 -3.52 8.16 7.82
C ASN A 157 -2.91 8.00 9.21
N GLU A 158 -3.71 8.07 10.27
CA GLU A 158 -3.25 7.84 11.64
C GLU A 158 -2.60 6.45 11.79
N ARG A 159 -3.18 5.43 11.17
CA ARG A 159 -2.61 4.08 11.18
C ARG A 159 -1.30 4.00 10.41
N TYR A 160 -1.20 4.64 9.23
CA TYR A 160 0.04 4.71 8.48
C TYR A 160 1.15 5.36 9.31
N GLU A 161 0.88 6.51 9.94
CA GLU A 161 1.87 7.20 10.79
C GLU A 161 2.29 6.30 11.97
N ASN A 162 1.33 5.65 12.63
CA ASN A 162 1.65 4.73 13.72
C ASN A 162 2.46 3.52 13.23
N TRP A 163 2.07 2.91 12.12
CA TRP A 163 2.75 1.75 11.57
C TRP A 163 4.19 2.06 11.15
N ILE A 164 4.39 3.15 10.42
CA ILE A 164 5.72 3.57 9.94
C ILE A 164 6.65 3.95 11.11
N ASN A 165 6.14 4.65 12.12
CA ASN A 165 6.97 5.16 13.19
C ASN A 165 7.20 4.16 14.34
N ASN A 166 6.30 3.18 14.55
CA ASN A 166 6.31 2.36 15.75
C ASN A 166 6.32 0.84 15.50
N ILE A 167 5.96 0.37 14.32
CA ILE A 167 5.73 -1.06 14.06
C ILE A 167 6.65 -1.59 12.97
N TYR A 168 6.80 -0.87 11.85
CA TYR A 168 7.60 -1.33 10.74
C TYR A 168 9.10 -1.21 11.04
N ASN A 169 9.82 -2.33 10.95
CA ASN A 169 11.23 -2.40 11.34
C ASN A 169 12.22 -2.39 10.15
N GLY A 170 11.70 -2.29 8.90
CA GLY A 170 12.54 -2.21 7.70
C GLY A 170 13.02 -0.79 7.40
N ARG A 171 13.79 -0.65 6.32
CA ARG A 171 14.21 0.67 5.81
C ARG A 171 13.01 1.39 5.21
N VAL A 172 12.82 2.66 5.58
CA VAL A 172 11.71 3.50 5.09
C VAL A 172 12.24 4.79 4.49
N LEU A 173 11.83 5.09 3.28
CA LEU A 173 11.98 6.40 2.65
C LEU A 173 10.62 7.11 2.67
N ILE A 174 10.52 8.23 3.35
CA ILE A 174 9.29 9.04 3.37
C ILE A 174 9.40 10.09 2.26
N ILE A 175 8.34 10.16 1.43
CA ILE A 175 8.12 11.17 0.39
C ILE A 175 6.86 11.94 0.78
N ASP A 176 6.99 13.25 0.98
CA ASP A 176 5.87 14.11 1.32
C ASP A 176 5.19 14.62 0.05
N LYS A 177 4.03 14.04 -0.25
CA LYS A 177 3.27 14.33 -1.47
C LYS A 177 2.67 15.74 -1.50
N ASP A 178 2.60 16.42 -0.36
CA ASP A 178 2.14 17.81 -0.30
C ASP A 178 3.23 18.80 -0.75
N VAL A 179 4.48 18.35 -0.80
CA VAL A 179 5.67 19.16 -1.13
C VAL A 179 6.38 18.65 -2.37
N GLU A 180 6.53 17.32 -2.50
CA GLU A 180 7.32 16.68 -3.56
C GLU A 180 6.42 16.27 -4.74
N ASP A 181 6.49 17.00 -5.86
CA ASP A 181 5.75 16.69 -7.07
C ASP A 181 6.59 15.91 -8.07
N PHE A 182 6.47 14.58 -8.02
CA PHE A 182 7.14 13.66 -8.93
C PHE A 182 6.34 13.35 -10.22
N VAL A 183 5.16 13.96 -10.40
CA VAL A 183 4.33 13.68 -11.59
C VAL A 183 4.75 14.54 -12.75
N ASP A 184 4.92 15.84 -12.52
CA ASP A 184 5.20 16.82 -13.55
C ASP A 184 6.63 17.40 -13.43
N ASN A 185 7.47 16.89 -12.51
CA ASN A 185 8.80 17.39 -12.23
C ASN A 185 9.87 16.27 -12.27
N GLU A 186 10.62 16.20 -13.36
CA GLU A 186 11.67 15.19 -13.56
C GLU A 186 12.83 15.34 -12.56
N SER A 187 13.15 16.56 -12.11
CA SER A 187 14.19 16.77 -11.10
C SER A 187 13.82 16.20 -9.74
N GLU A 188 12.52 16.17 -9.38
CA GLU A 188 12.04 15.49 -8.18
C GLU A 188 12.18 13.97 -8.31
N VAL A 189 11.90 13.43 -9.49
CA VAL A 189 12.12 12.00 -9.76
C VAL A 189 13.59 11.63 -9.59
N ASP A 190 14.51 12.43 -10.12
CA ASP A 190 15.95 12.23 -9.97
C ASP A 190 16.38 12.30 -8.50
N SER A 191 15.84 13.25 -7.74
CA SER A 191 16.08 13.38 -6.29
C SER A 191 15.60 12.14 -5.52
N ILE A 192 14.40 11.65 -5.84
CA ILE A 192 13.85 10.43 -5.24
C ILE A 192 14.73 9.22 -5.56
N CYS A 193 15.15 9.06 -6.82
CA CYS A 193 16.04 7.96 -7.23
C CYS A 193 17.38 8.02 -6.47
N ALA A 194 17.99 9.18 -6.35
CA ALA A 194 19.24 9.35 -5.59
C ALA A 194 19.08 8.93 -4.12
N ARG A 195 17.97 9.31 -3.47
CA ARG A 195 17.64 8.92 -2.09
C ARG A 195 17.43 7.41 -1.96
N ILE A 196 16.76 6.77 -2.94
CA ILE A 196 16.58 5.31 -2.99
C ILE A 196 17.93 4.61 -3.05
N GLU A 197 18.82 5.03 -3.96
CA GLU A 197 20.13 4.44 -4.16
C GLU A 197 21.03 4.62 -2.92
N GLU A 198 20.99 5.81 -2.30
CA GLU A 198 21.68 6.06 -1.04
C GLU A 198 21.22 5.13 0.07
N MET A 199 19.90 4.96 0.26
CA MET A 199 19.35 4.09 1.30
C MET A 199 19.64 2.61 1.07
N LEU A 200 19.68 2.17 -0.18
CA LEU A 200 20.00 0.79 -0.54
C LEU A 200 21.50 0.48 -0.45
N SER A 201 22.36 1.49 -0.60
CA SER A 201 23.82 1.34 -0.47
C SER A 201 24.34 1.28 0.97
N ARG A 202 23.53 1.71 1.93
CA ARG A 202 23.88 1.63 3.36
C ARG A 202 23.83 0.18 3.82
N PRO A 203 24.84 -0.30 4.57
CA PRO A 203 24.88 -1.67 5.09
C PRO A 203 23.77 -1.96 6.11
#